data_d9c9dcf699b0d4e3c345235716eb546c
#
_entry.id   d9c9dcf699b0d4e3c345235716eb546c
#
_cell.length_a   1.000
_cell.length_b   1.000
_cell.length_c   1.000
_cell.angle_alpha   90.00
_cell.angle_beta   90.00
_cell.angle_gamma   90.00
#
_symmetry.space_group_name_H-M   'P 1'
#
loop_
_entity.id
_entity.type
_entity.pdbx_description
1 polymer ?
#
loop_
_entity_poly.entity_id
_entity_poly.type
_entity_poly.pdbx_seq_one_letter_code
_entity_poly.pdbx_strand_id
1 'polypeptide(L)'
;TRCSRDWSSDVCSSDLIIWGVAGQAGNGAAEAAFETKKAYFIGVDSDQELTLSTDLAAITLTSGLKNIGQSLIWFFDEWDAGRTYWGQEINLGLLEGGVGIVTDKNFATLVPQAVQDKVLAAEAAVRDGSIKVSTAIGDTTNGAAALREAMQP
;
A
#
# COMPACT_ATOMS: atom_id res chain seq x y z
N THR A 1 -14.69 4.64 -22.15
CA THR A 1 -13.65 5.59 -22.55
C THR A 1 -12.32 4.88 -22.45
N ARG A 2 -11.58 4.71 -23.56
CA ARG A 2 -10.26 4.05 -23.56
C ARG A 2 -9.26 4.99 -22.87
N CYS A 3 -8.67 4.57 -21.75
CA CYS A 3 -7.44 5.17 -21.25
C CYS A 3 -6.31 4.93 -22.25
N SER A 4 -5.51 5.94 -22.57
CA SER A 4 -4.36 5.78 -23.43
C SER A 4 -3.23 5.11 -22.65
N ARG A 5 -2.40 4.30 -23.34
CA ARG A 5 -1.32 3.50 -22.75
C ARG A 5 -0.05 4.29 -22.41
N ASP A 6 -0.16 5.58 -22.20
CA ASP A 6 0.99 6.40 -21.84
C ASP A 6 1.00 6.59 -20.32
N TRP A 7 2.04 6.13 -19.65
CA TRP A 7 2.17 6.16 -18.18
C TRP A 7 1.98 7.56 -17.58
N SER A 8 2.23 8.59 -18.37
CA SER A 8 2.04 9.99 -17.96
C SER A 8 0.59 10.47 -18.12
N SER A 9 -0.28 9.70 -18.78
CA SER A 9 -1.64 10.09 -19.13
C SER A 9 -2.74 9.15 -18.62
N ASP A 10 -2.38 8.10 -17.85
CA ASP A 10 -3.33 7.08 -17.38
C ASP A 10 -4.14 7.49 -16.13
N VAL A 11 -4.09 8.77 -15.74
CA VAL A 11 -5.08 9.30 -14.80
C VAL A 11 -6.39 9.48 -15.55
N CYS A 12 -7.20 8.42 -15.58
CA CYS A 12 -8.55 8.52 -16.12
C CYS A 12 -9.31 9.60 -15.36
N SER A 13 -10.05 10.43 -16.07
CA SER A 13 -10.84 11.55 -15.49
C SER A 13 -11.91 11.11 -14.47
N SER A 14 -12.06 9.80 -14.27
CA SER A 14 -12.94 9.16 -13.28
C SER A 14 -12.20 8.66 -12.04
N ASP A 15 -10.86 8.59 -12.04
CA ASP A 15 -10.10 8.09 -10.90
C ASP A 15 -9.99 9.20 -9.87
N LEU A 16 -10.59 8.96 -8.71
CA LEU A 16 -10.56 9.87 -7.58
C LEU A 16 -9.37 9.62 -6.65
N ILE A 17 -8.76 8.45 -6.72
CA ILE A 17 -7.63 8.04 -5.87
C ILE A 17 -6.62 7.25 -6.69
N ILE A 18 -5.35 7.61 -6.60
CA ILE A 18 -4.23 6.92 -7.25
C ILE A 18 -3.33 6.33 -6.16
N TRP A 19 -3.01 5.05 -6.27
CA TRP A 19 -2.05 4.39 -5.40
C TRP A 19 -0.72 4.14 -6.12
N GLY A 20 0.33 4.84 -5.70
CA GLY A 20 1.64 4.85 -6.35
C GLY A 20 2.58 3.73 -5.89
N VAL A 21 2.24 2.45 -6.10
CA VAL A 21 3.07 1.30 -5.68
C VAL A 21 4.25 1.10 -6.64
N ALA A 22 5.17 2.05 -6.67
CA ALA A 22 6.31 2.06 -7.60
C ALA A 22 7.58 2.72 -7.02
N GLY A 23 7.75 2.73 -5.71
CA GLY A 23 8.88 3.41 -5.07
C GLY A 23 8.96 4.88 -5.50
N GLN A 24 10.16 5.36 -5.88
CA GLN A 24 10.34 6.75 -6.32
C GLN A 24 9.58 7.11 -7.62
N ALA A 25 9.32 6.14 -8.49
CA ALA A 25 8.51 6.39 -9.69
C ALA A 25 7.04 6.71 -9.33
N GLY A 26 6.57 6.29 -8.14
CA GLY A 26 5.28 6.67 -7.60
C GLY A 26 5.11 8.17 -7.35
N ASN A 27 6.21 8.93 -7.19
CA ASN A 27 6.15 10.39 -7.04
C ASN A 27 5.58 11.06 -8.31
N GLY A 28 5.90 10.53 -9.49
CA GLY A 28 5.30 11.02 -10.74
C GLY A 28 3.78 10.79 -10.80
N ALA A 29 3.27 9.72 -10.16
CA ALA A 29 1.84 9.52 -10.02
C ALA A 29 1.20 10.51 -9.05
N ALA A 30 1.90 10.91 -7.98
CA ALA A 30 1.45 11.96 -7.07
C ALA A 30 1.40 13.33 -7.78
N GLU A 31 2.41 13.64 -8.59
CA GLU A 31 2.44 14.86 -9.41
C GLU A 31 1.27 14.89 -10.39
N ALA A 32 1.03 13.80 -11.11
CA ALA A 32 -0.10 13.68 -12.03
C ALA A 32 -1.45 13.81 -11.32
N ALA A 33 -1.60 13.22 -10.12
CA ALA A 33 -2.79 13.39 -9.29
C ALA A 33 -3.03 14.86 -8.92
N PHE A 34 -1.97 15.55 -8.51
CA PHE A 34 -2.02 16.97 -8.14
C PHE A 34 -2.39 17.87 -9.32
N GLU A 35 -1.78 17.65 -10.50
CA GLU A 35 -2.04 18.42 -11.71
C GLU A 35 -3.51 18.32 -12.16
N THR A 36 -4.14 17.16 -12.01
CA THR A 36 -5.55 16.98 -12.37
C THR A 36 -6.50 17.76 -11.48
N LYS A 37 -6.11 18.12 -10.25
CA LYS A 37 -6.94 18.75 -9.21
C LYS A 37 -8.23 18.00 -8.89
N LYS A 38 -8.29 16.71 -9.20
CA LYS A 38 -9.48 15.86 -9.05
C LYS A 38 -9.19 14.52 -8.37
N ALA A 39 -7.92 14.19 -8.21
CA ALA A 39 -7.50 12.94 -7.65
C ALA A 39 -6.72 13.13 -6.34
N TYR A 40 -6.91 12.21 -5.42
CA TYR A 40 -6.08 12.04 -4.24
C TYR A 40 -4.99 10.99 -4.49
N PHE A 41 -4.02 10.95 -3.60
CA PHE A 41 -2.90 10.03 -3.68
C PHE A 41 -2.83 9.11 -2.45
N ILE A 42 -2.37 7.88 -2.64
CA ILE A 42 -1.97 6.96 -1.58
C ILE A 42 -0.50 6.63 -1.79
N GLY A 43 0.30 6.90 -0.77
CA GLY A 43 1.73 6.66 -0.75
C GLY A 43 2.10 5.21 -0.46
N VAL A 44 3.41 4.91 -0.53
CA VAL A 44 3.95 3.57 -0.32
C VAL A 44 5.30 3.60 0.41
N ASP A 45 5.63 2.51 1.07
CA ASP A 45 6.88 2.21 1.80
C ASP A 45 7.06 3.02 3.09
N SER A 46 6.89 4.33 3.05
CA SER A 46 7.00 5.24 4.19
C SER A 46 5.82 6.21 4.21
N ASP A 47 5.68 6.96 5.30
CA ASP A 47 4.71 8.05 5.37
C ASP A 47 5.11 9.17 4.38
N GLN A 48 4.53 9.12 3.19
CA GLN A 48 4.86 10.06 2.12
C GLN A 48 4.27 11.45 2.34
N GLU A 49 3.31 11.63 3.24
CA GLU A 49 2.88 12.96 3.69
C GLU A 49 4.03 13.76 4.32
N LEU A 50 5.01 13.06 4.93
CA LEU A 50 6.20 13.68 5.53
C LEU A 50 7.37 13.89 4.55
N THR A 51 7.37 13.19 3.42
CA THR A 51 8.53 13.14 2.50
C THR A 51 8.30 13.83 1.17
N LEU A 52 7.04 13.99 0.77
CA LEU A 52 6.66 14.72 -0.44
C LEU A 52 6.67 16.25 -0.19
N SER A 53 6.63 17.03 -1.28
CA SER A 53 6.43 18.47 -1.18
C SER A 53 5.08 18.79 -0.53
N THR A 54 4.96 19.98 0.04
CA THR A 54 3.74 20.43 0.74
C THR A 54 2.47 20.26 -0.12
N ASP A 55 2.57 20.55 -1.41
CA ASP A 55 1.43 20.46 -2.33
C ASP A 55 0.99 19.01 -2.57
N LEU A 56 1.95 18.10 -2.74
CA LEU A 56 1.69 16.68 -2.92
C LEU A 56 1.26 16.02 -1.62
N ALA A 57 1.85 16.44 -0.50
CA ALA A 57 1.43 15.99 0.83
C ALA A 57 -0.04 16.32 1.10
N ALA A 58 -0.50 17.51 0.68
CA ALA A 58 -1.88 17.95 0.90
C ALA A 58 -2.95 17.08 0.19
N ILE A 59 -2.58 16.36 -0.85
CA ILE A 59 -3.48 15.42 -1.57
C ILE A 59 -3.23 13.95 -1.20
N THR A 60 -2.25 13.67 -0.35
CA THR A 60 -1.92 12.32 0.10
C THR A 60 -2.82 11.93 1.26
N LEU A 61 -3.73 10.98 1.04
CA LEU A 61 -4.71 10.55 2.05
C LEU A 61 -4.09 9.67 3.14
N THR A 62 -3.19 8.80 2.74
CA THR A 62 -2.51 7.81 3.60
C THR A 62 -1.32 7.23 2.86
N SER A 63 -0.55 6.41 3.53
CA SER A 63 0.53 5.62 2.91
C SER A 63 0.51 4.18 3.43
N GLY A 64 0.69 3.21 2.52
CA GLY A 64 1.02 1.84 2.90
C GLY A 64 2.46 1.77 3.38
N LEU A 65 2.65 1.32 4.61
CA LEU A 65 3.94 1.30 5.28
C LEU A 65 4.64 -0.06 5.12
N LYS A 66 5.94 -0.01 4.89
CA LYS A 66 6.86 -1.12 5.03
C LYS A 66 7.80 -0.84 6.21
N ASN A 67 7.47 -1.41 7.37
CA ASN A 67 8.11 -1.12 8.63
C ASN A 67 9.40 -1.93 8.80
N ILE A 68 10.46 -1.56 8.09
CA ILE A 68 11.75 -2.25 8.14
C ILE A 68 12.32 -2.28 9.57
N GLY A 69 12.21 -1.16 10.31
CA GLY A 69 12.65 -1.11 11.71
C GLY A 69 11.93 -2.13 12.58
N GLN A 70 10.61 -2.27 12.44
CA GLN A 70 9.83 -3.26 13.18
C GLN A 70 10.19 -4.70 12.78
N SER A 71 10.50 -4.93 11.51
CA SER A 71 10.96 -6.23 11.03
C SER A 71 12.30 -6.64 11.66
N LEU A 72 13.21 -5.67 11.90
CA LEU A 72 14.46 -5.93 12.61
C LEU A 72 14.23 -6.23 14.11
N ILE A 73 13.34 -5.47 14.76
CA ILE A 73 12.96 -5.72 16.16
C ILE A 73 12.40 -7.13 16.29
N TRP A 74 11.42 -7.48 15.44
CA TRP A 74 10.84 -8.82 15.40
C TRP A 74 11.92 -9.92 15.25
N PHE A 75 12.89 -9.72 14.36
CA PHE A 75 13.99 -10.67 14.16
C PHE A 75 14.82 -10.87 15.42
N PHE A 76 15.15 -9.79 16.15
CA PHE A 76 15.91 -9.89 17.38
C PHE A 76 15.11 -10.52 18.53
N ASP A 77 13.82 -10.23 18.64
CA ASP A 77 12.93 -10.87 19.61
C ASP A 77 12.84 -12.39 19.37
N GLU A 78 12.75 -12.81 18.11
CA GLU A 78 12.78 -14.22 17.74
C GLU A 78 14.12 -14.89 18.07
N TRP A 79 15.21 -14.18 17.80
CA TRP A 79 16.56 -14.65 18.15
C TRP A 79 16.73 -14.84 19.66
N ASP A 80 16.34 -13.88 20.45
CA ASP A 80 16.42 -13.94 21.92
C ASP A 80 15.52 -15.05 22.48
N ALA A 81 14.43 -15.36 21.80
CA ALA A 81 13.57 -16.50 22.10
C ALA A 81 14.15 -17.87 21.63
N GLY A 82 15.36 -17.89 21.07
CA GLY A 82 16.06 -19.09 20.58
C GLY A 82 15.56 -19.60 19.23
N ARG A 83 14.75 -18.83 18.52
CA ARG A 83 14.29 -19.17 17.16
C ARG A 83 15.23 -18.53 16.14
N THR A 84 15.62 -19.30 15.12
CA THR A 84 16.52 -18.84 14.06
C THR A 84 15.97 -19.19 12.69
N TYR A 85 16.17 -18.29 11.75
CA TYR A 85 15.60 -18.37 10.39
C TYR A 85 16.69 -18.30 9.31
N TRP A 86 17.89 -18.81 9.59
CA TRP A 86 19.00 -18.75 8.65
C TRP A 86 18.67 -19.43 7.31
N GLY A 87 18.86 -18.68 6.22
CA GLY A 87 18.60 -19.19 4.88
C GLY A 87 17.11 -19.34 4.54
N GLN A 88 16.21 -18.83 5.39
CA GLN A 88 14.77 -18.86 5.13
C GLN A 88 14.28 -17.50 4.66
N GLU A 89 13.25 -17.52 3.83
CA GLU A 89 12.46 -16.35 3.45
C GLU A 89 11.27 -16.23 4.43
N ILE A 90 11.19 -15.10 5.11
CA ILE A 90 10.15 -14.84 6.11
C ILE A 90 9.27 -13.69 5.63
N ASN A 91 7.98 -13.91 5.56
CA ASN A 91 6.99 -12.90 5.22
C ASN A 91 6.41 -12.31 6.50
N LEU A 92 6.73 -11.04 6.78
CA LEU A 92 6.21 -10.29 7.92
C LEU A 92 5.04 -9.43 7.46
N GLY A 93 3.86 -9.71 8.00
CA GLY A 93 2.61 -9.03 7.66
C GLY A 93 2.18 -7.98 8.69
N LEU A 94 0.88 -7.73 8.73
CA LEU A 94 0.25 -6.86 9.71
C LEU A 94 0.40 -7.39 11.14
N LEU A 95 0.39 -8.71 11.31
CA LEU A 95 0.45 -9.34 12.64
C LEU A 95 1.78 -9.06 13.32
N GLU A 96 2.88 -9.16 12.58
CA GLU A 96 4.24 -8.91 13.05
C GLU A 96 4.59 -7.39 13.02
N GLY A 97 3.70 -6.57 12.50
CA GLY A 97 3.94 -5.15 12.32
C GLY A 97 4.92 -4.81 11.18
N GLY A 98 5.25 -5.77 10.32
CA GLY A 98 6.14 -5.58 9.17
C GLY A 98 5.56 -4.65 8.10
N VAL A 99 4.23 -4.56 8.04
CA VAL A 99 3.50 -3.61 7.18
C VAL A 99 2.41 -2.91 7.97
N GLY A 100 1.87 -1.83 7.42
CA GLY A 100 0.79 -1.06 8.04
C GLY A 100 0.26 0.03 7.13
N ILE A 101 -0.57 0.90 7.67
CA ILE A 101 -1.06 2.12 7.01
C ILE A 101 -0.96 3.30 7.97
N VAL A 102 -0.80 4.50 7.41
CA VAL A 102 -0.91 5.76 8.17
C VAL A 102 -2.39 6.03 8.44
N THR A 103 -2.77 6.20 9.72
CA THR A 103 -4.17 6.40 10.13
C THR A 103 -4.42 7.74 10.84
N ASP A 104 -3.40 8.55 10.97
CA ASP A 104 -3.46 9.92 11.50
C ASP A 104 -3.47 10.98 10.39
N LYS A 105 -3.23 12.25 10.71
CA LYS A 105 -3.08 13.39 9.80
C LYS A 105 -4.19 13.46 8.73
N ASN A 106 -3.82 13.41 7.46
CA ASN A 106 -4.77 13.51 6.34
C ASN A 106 -5.77 12.36 6.31
N PHE A 107 -5.37 11.14 6.67
CA PHE A 107 -6.32 10.05 6.78
C PHE A 107 -7.46 10.38 7.76
N ALA A 108 -7.11 10.89 8.94
CA ALA A 108 -8.09 11.24 9.95
C ALA A 108 -8.95 12.48 9.58
N THR A 109 -8.41 13.40 8.77
CA THR A 109 -9.07 14.67 8.48
C THR A 109 -9.80 14.70 7.14
N LEU A 110 -9.29 14.00 6.12
CA LEU A 110 -9.83 14.04 4.76
C LEU A 110 -10.68 12.81 4.41
N VAL A 111 -10.40 11.67 5.04
CA VAL A 111 -11.16 10.44 4.76
C VAL A 111 -12.45 10.43 5.59
N PRO A 112 -13.62 10.20 4.98
CA PRO A 112 -14.89 10.11 5.73
C PRO A 112 -14.85 9.04 6.80
N GLN A 113 -15.38 9.31 7.99
CA GLN A 113 -15.35 8.39 9.15
C GLN A 113 -15.84 6.98 8.81
N ALA A 114 -16.93 6.86 8.05
CA ALA A 114 -17.47 5.56 7.64
C ALA A 114 -16.49 4.75 6.75
N VAL A 115 -15.54 5.41 6.07
CA VAL A 115 -14.48 4.74 5.30
C VAL A 115 -13.34 4.38 6.23
N GLN A 116 -12.94 5.27 7.14
CA GLN A 116 -11.93 4.97 8.16
C GLN A 116 -12.32 3.72 8.96
N ASP A 117 -13.58 3.64 9.43
CA ASP A 117 -14.10 2.49 10.19
C ASP A 117 -14.00 1.19 9.38
N LYS A 118 -14.31 1.23 8.09
CA LYS A 118 -14.18 0.05 7.21
C LYS A 118 -12.73 -0.37 7.01
N VAL A 119 -11.81 0.58 6.85
CA VAL A 119 -10.38 0.29 6.69
C VAL A 119 -9.83 -0.36 7.96
N LEU A 120 -10.13 0.21 9.12
CA LEU A 120 -9.70 -0.33 10.41
C LEU A 120 -10.31 -1.70 10.70
N ALA A 121 -11.59 -1.91 10.35
CA ALA A 121 -12.25 -3.22 10.45
C ALA A 121 -11.59 -4.26 9.52
N ALA A 122 -11.23 -3.87 8.30
CA ALA A 122 -10.53 -4.76 7.36
C ALA A 122 -9.11 -5.10 7.87
N GLU A 123 -8.38 -4.15 8.44
CA GLU A 123 -7.09 -4.39 9.07
C GLU A 123 -7.22 -5.39 10.22
N ALA A 124 -8.20 -5.20 11.10
CA ALA A 124 -8.47 -6.12 12.20
C ALA A 124 -8.81 -7.53 11.70
N ALA A 125 -9.63 -7.65 10.66
CA ALA A 125 -10.01 -8.93 10.06
C ALA A 125 -8.84 -9.66 9.36
N VAL A 126 -7.86 -8.92 8.82
CA VAL A 126 -6.60 -9.52 8.33
C VAL A 126 -5.76 -9.99 9.51
N ARG A 127 -5.65 -9.21 10.59
CA ARG A 127 -4.89 -9.57 11.80
C ARG A 127 -5.43 -10.81 12.50
N ASP A 128 -6.75 -10.96 12.58
CA ASP A 128 -7.38 -12.12 13.22
C ASP A 128 -7.55 -13.34 12.28
N GLY A 129 -7.18 -13.18 11.00
CA GLY A 129 -7.20 -14.24 10.00
C GLY A 129 -8.58 -14.51 9.38
N SER A 130 -9.58 -13.70 9.67
CA SER A 130 -10.93 -13.77 9.05
C SER A 130 -10.85 -13.42 7.57
N ILE A 131 -9.95 -12.51 7.20
CA ILE A 131 -9.62 -12.19 5.82
C ILE A 131 -8.22 -12.73 5.52
N LYS A 132 -8.12 -13.60 4.52
CA LYS A 132 -6.85 -14.09 3.99
C LYS A 132 -6.51 -13.31 2.72
N VAL A 133 -5.39 -12.59 2.76
CA VAL A 133 -4.86 -11.91 1.58
C VAL A 133 -4.24 -12.97 0.66
N SER A 134 -4.70 -13.02 -0.59
CA SER A 134 -4.08 -13.90 -1.60
C SER A 134 -2.70 -13.37 -1.99
N THR A 135 -1.76 -14.28 -2.24
CA THR A 135 -0.42 -13.95 -2.70
C THR A 135 -0.07 -14.78 -3.92
N ALA A 136 0.67 -14.18 -4.86
CA ALA A 136 1.29 -14.89 -5.97
C ALA A 136 2.73 -15.36 -5.64
N ILE A 137 3.25 -15.03 -4.45
CA ILE A 137 4.58 -15.48 -4.00
C ILE A 137 4.55 -16.99 -3.81
N GLY A 138 5.45 -17.68 -4.53
CA GLY A 138 5.49 -19.14 -4.53
C GLY A 138 4.41 -19.84 -5.38
N ASP A 139 3.56 -19.09 -6.08
CA ASP A 139 2.58 -19.66 -7.02
C ASP A 139 3.30 -20.17 -8.28
N THR A 140 3.50 -21.47 -8.35
CA THR A 140 4.08 -22.16 -9.51
C THR A 140 3.03 -22.58 -10.53
N THR A 141 1.74 -22.33 -10.30
CA THR A 141 0.62 -22.87 -11.08
C THR A 141 0.09 -21.93 -12.15
N ASN A 142 0.78 -20.83 -12.46
CA ASN A 142 0.31 -19.77 -13.36
C ASN A 142 -1.00 -19.05 -12.93
N GLY A 143 -1.40 -19.15 -11.69
CA GLY A 143 -2.59 -18.47 -11.17
C GLY A 143 -2.57 -16.96 -11.39
N ALA A 144 -1.42 -16.34 -11.20
CA ALA A 144 -1.24 -14.90 -11.50
C ALA A 144 -1.34 -14.59 -13.00
N ALA A 145 -0.92 -15.51 -13.88
CA ALA A 145 -1.06 -15.36 -15.33
C ALA A 145 -2.54 -15.48 -15.76
N ALA A 146 -3.27 -16.45 -15.21
CA ALA A 146 -4.69 -16.62 -15.48
C ALA A 146 -5.53 -15.43 -14.99
N LEU A 147 -5.22 -14.87 -13.81
CA LEU A 147 -5.85 -13.65 -13.31
C LEU A 147 -5.57 -12.46 -14.23
N ARG A 148 -4.33 -12.30 -14.68
CA ARG A 148 -3.96 -11.23 -15.60
C ARG A 148 -4.67 -11.36 -16.95
N GLU A 149 -4.83 -12.57 -17.47
CA GLU A 149 -5.56 -12.83 -18.71
C GLU A 149 -7.06 -12.54 -18.54
N ALA A 150 -7.65 -12.95 -17.42
CA ALA A 150 -9.06 -12.67 -17.11
C ALA A 150 -9.38 -11.18 -16.91
N MET A 151 -8.38 -10.35 -16.60
CA MET A 151 -8.52 -8.90 -16.40
C MET A 151 -8.20 -8.08 -17.66
N GLN A 152 -7.83 -8.73 -18.77
CA GLN A 152 -7.64 -8.01 -20.04
C GLN A 152 -9.00 -7.65 -20.63
N PRO A 153 -9.20 -6.40 -21.10
CA PRO A 153 -10.44 -5.94 -21.71
C PRO A 153 -10.73 -6.59 -23.06
#